data_52a7eb9b2d1d8f107684306cfb9d18b4
#
_entry.id   52a7eb9b2d1d8f107684306cfb9d18b4
#
_cell.length_a   1.000
_cell.length_b   1.000
_cell.length_c   1.000
_cell.angle_alpha   90.00
_cell.angle_beta   90.00
_cell.angle_gamma   90.00
#
_symmetry.space_group_name_H-M   'P 1'
#
loop_
_entity.id
_entity.type
_entity.pdbx_description
1 polymer ?
#
loop_
_entity_poly.entity_id
_entity_poly.type
_entity_poly.pdbx_seq_one_letter_code
_entity_poly.pdbx_strand_id
1 'polypeptide(L)'
;MVSLVVVFWMYVILFAIIGAMRGWARELLVAFALILGLFFISVLERFVPFVRDTLEKIPSTLFWLRAAIIIALVFFGYQTPNIPRLAGGNRFARERLQDILLGLFLGALNGYLVVGTIWFYLDEARYPFANLISAPPAGSQLAETTARMMCQKMAERNAESRAQRVTRIR
;
A
#
# COMPACT_ATOMS: atom_id res chain seq x y z
N MET A 1 -8.19 23.16 0.89
CA MET A 1 -7.07 22.21 0.95
C MET A 1 -7.38 21.19 2.02
N VAL A 2 -7.43 19.93 1.68
CA VAL A 2 -7.70 18.86 2.65
C VAL A 2 -6.36 18.34 3.17
N SER A 3 -6.23 18.23 4.49
CA SER A 3 -5.02 17.65 5.09
C SER A 3 -4.92 16.17 4.75
N LEU A 4 -3.81 15.77 4.14
CA LEU A 4 -3.55 14.38 3.77
C LEU A 4 -3.63 13.43 5.00
N VAL A 5 -3.25 13.92 6.18
CA VAL A 5 -3.33 13.16 7.44
C VAL A 5 -4.78 12.81 7.79
N VAL A 6 -5.72 13.75 7.61
CA VAL A 6 -7.15 13.50 7.85
C VAL A 6 -7.68 12.46 6.88
N VAL A 7 -7.34 12.59 5.60
CA VAL A 7 -7.73 11.62 4.56
C VAL A 7 -7.18 10.22 4.88
N PHE A 8 -5.92 10.13 5.29
CA PHE A 8 -5.30 8.88 5.68
C PHE A 8 -6.08 8.16 6.78
N TRP A 9 -6.31 8.83 7.91
CA TRP A 9 -7.03 8.22 9.03
C TRP A 9 -8.49 7.92 8.71
N MET A 10 -9.15 8.76 7.91
CA MET A 10 -10.50 8.50 7.44
C MET A 10 -10.58 7.17 6.68
N TYR A 11 -9.65 6.92 5.76
CA TYR A 11 -9.61 5.66 5.02
C TYR A 11 -9.25 4.47 5.92
N VAL A 12 -8.30 4.61 6.85
CA VAL A 12 -7.96 3.53 7.80
C VAL A 12 -9.19 3.13 8.62
N ILE A 13 -9.96 4.09 9.12
CA ILE A 13 -11.20 3.83 9.87
C ILE A 13 -12.24 3.18 8.97
N LEU A 14 -12.41 3.66 7.74
CA LEU A 14 -13.35 3.09 6.78
C LEU A 14 -13.02 1.61 6.49
N PHE A 15 -11.77 1.29 6.24
CA PHE A 15 -11.33 -0.09 6.03
C PHE A 15 -11.51 -0.96 7.27
N ALA A 16 -11.30 -0.42 8.47
CA ALA A 16 -11.56 -1.12 9.72
C ALA A 16 -13.04 -1.51 9.87
N ILE A 17 -13.95 -0.59 9.57
CA ILE A 17 -15.41 -0.83 9.62
C ILE A 17 -15.79 -1.89 8.57
N ILE A 18 -15.31 -1.76 7.34
CA ILE A 18 -15.55 -2.75 6.28
C ILE A 18 -15.03 -4.13 6.70
N GLY A 19 -13.84 -4.19 7.29
CA GLY A 19 -13.24 -5.43 7.77
C GLY A 19 -14.06 -6.09 8.88
N ALA A 20 -14.59 -5.31 9.82
CA ALA A 20 -15.48 -5.80 10.86
C ALA A 20 -16.78 -6.42 10.29
N MET A 21 -17.30 -5.85 9.20
CA MET A 21 -18.51 -6.37 8.55
C MET A 21 -18.25 -7.62 7.71
N ARG A 22 -17.06 -7.76 7.13
CA ARG A 22 -16.71 -8.87 6.23
C ARG A 22 -16.14 -10.10 6.94
N GLY A 23 -15.56 -9.89 8.10
CA GLY A 23 -14.91 -10.93 8.90
C GLY A 23 -13.44 -11.17 8.51
N TRP A 24 -12.69 -11.74 9.46
CA TRP A 24 -11.24 -11.84 9.40
C TRP A 24 -10.68 -12.64 8.22
N ALA A 25 -11.34 -13.73 7.85
CA ALA A 25 -10.84 -14.62 6.79
C ALA A 25 -10.78 -13.92 5.41
N ARG A 26 -11.77 -13.07 5.13
CA ARG A 26 -11.81 -12.28 3.89
C ARG A 26 -10.77 -11.17 3.88
N GLU A 27 -10.57 -10.52 5.02
CA GLU A 27 -9.57 -9.47 5.16
C GLU A 27 -8.15 -10.02 5.06
N LEU A 28 -7.92 -11.27 5.50
CA LEU A 28 -6.65 -11.95 5.31
C LEU A 28 -6.33 -12.16 3.83
N LEU A 29 -7.34 -12.50 3.00
CA LEU A 29 -7.16 -12.63 1.56
C LEU A 29 -6.80 -11.28 0.90
N VAL A 30 -7.39 -10.19 1.37
CA VAL A 30 -7.04 -8.84 0.90
C VAL A 30 -5.61 -8.48 1.29
N ALA A 31 -5.19 -8.79 2.52
CA ALA A 31 -3.80 -8.60 2.96
C ALA A 31 -2.82 -9.38 2.06
N PHE A 32 -3.15 -10.62 1.73
CA PHE A 32 -2.33 -11.43 0.85
C PHE A 32 -2.27 -10.86 -0.58
N ALA A 33 -3.41 -10.41 -1.12
CA ALA A 33 -3.46 -9.75 -2.43
C ALA A 33 -2.61 -8.47 -2.46
N LEU A 34 -2.60 -7.70 -1.37
CA LEU A 34 -1.80 -6.50 -1.24
C LEU A 34 -0.30 -6.82 -1.22
N ILE A 35 0.12 -7.80 -0.41
CA ILE A 35 1.53 -8.25 -0.37
C ILE A 35 1.97 -8.74 -1.75
N LEU A 36 1.11 -9.50 -2.43
CA LEU A 36 1.37 -9.96 -3.80
C LEU A 36 1.51 -8.77 -4.76
N GLY A 37 0.69 -7.72 -4.60
CA GLY A 37 0.77 -6.49 -5.38
C GLY A 37 2.10 -5.76 -5.22
N LEU A 38 2.56 -5.62 -3.99
CA LEU A 38 3.87 -5.03 -3.69
C LEU A 38 5.02 -5.86 -4.29
N PHE A 39 4.90 -7.18 -4.19
CA PHE A 39 5.86 -8.09 -4.82
C PHE A 39 5.88 -7.92 -6.35
N PHE A 40 4.71 -7.87 -7.00
CA PHE A 40 4.62 -7.65 -8.44
C PHE A 40 5.26 -6.33 -8.87
N ILE A 41 5.00 -5.24 -8.14
CA ILE A 41 5.61 -3.94 -8.43
C ILE A 41 7.13 -4.03 -8.33
N SER A 42 7.66 -4.67 -7.27
CA SER A 42 9.10 -4.86 -7.08
C SER A 42 9.72 -5.68 -8.21
N VAL A 43 9.05 -6.74 -8.65
CA VAL A 43 9.51 -7.58 -9.78
C VAL A 43 9.48 -6.79 -11.09
N LEU A 44 8.40 -6.05 -11.37
CA LEU A 44 8.30 -5.23 -12.56
C LEU A 44 9.44 -4.20 -12.65
N GLU A 45 9.69 -3.48 -11.56
CA GLU A 45 10.73 -2.46 -11.51
C GLU A 45 12.14 -3.04 -11.64
N ARG A 46 12.34 -4.28 -11.15
CA ARG A 46 13.64 -4.90 -11.17
C ARG A 46 13.96 -5.61 -12.49
N PHE A 47 12.98 -6.28 -13.08
CA PHE A 47 13.18 -7.17 -14.23
C PHE A 47 12.77 -6.56 -15.57
N VAL A 48 11.95 -5.52 -15.59
CA VAL A 48 11.49 -4.90 -16.84
C VAL A 48 12.27 -3.62 -17.11
N PRO A 49 13.26 -3.65 -18.03
CA PRO A 49 14.11 -2.48 -18.32
C PRO A 49 13.29 -1.26 -18.78
N PHE A 50 12.22 -1.49 -19.52
CA PHE A 50 11.32 -0.45 -19.99
C PHE A 50 10.68 0.35 -18.82
N VAL A 51 10.28 -0.32 -17.76
CA VAL A 51 9.71 0.33 -16.57
C VAL A 51 10.79 1.17 -15.88
N ARG A 52 11.99 0.62 -15.73
CA ARG A 52 13.11 1.29 -15.09
C ARG A 52 13.63 2.48 -15.89
N ASP A 53 13.86 2.32 -17.18
CA ASP A 53 14.55 3.32 -17.98
C ASP A 53 13.62 4.43 -18.50
N THR A 54 12.36 4.13 -18.70
CA THR A 54 11.38 5.05 -19.30
C THR A 54 10.49 5.71 -18.24
N LEU A 55 9.94 4.93 -17.31
CA LEU A 55 8.98 5.42 -16.32
C LEU A 55 9.65 6.12 -15.13
N GLU A 56 10.89 5.79 -14.76
CA GLU A 56 11.62 6.55 -13.73
C GLU A 56 11.86 8.02 -14.13
N LYS A 57 11.90 8.30 -15.42
CA LYS A 57 12.05 9.68 -15.94
C LYS A 57 10.78 10.51 -15.80
N ILE A 58 9.61 9.87 -15.64
CA ILE A 58 8.31 10.52 -15.51
C ILE A 58 7.64 10.04 -14.20
N PRO A 59 7.94 10.69 -13.06
CA PRO A 59 7.48 10.23 -11.75
C PRO A 59 5.95 10.13 -11.63
N SER A 60 5.21 11.00 -12.33
CA SER A 60 3.74 10.94 -12.36
C SER A 60 3.22 9.67 -13.00
N THR A 61 3.81 9.22 -14.11
CA THR A 61 3.37 8.01 -14.81
C THR A 61 3.69 6.75 -13.99
N LEU A 62 4.84 6.74 -13.33
CA LEU A 62 5.23 5.65 -12.44
C LEU A 62 4.26 5.54 -11.26
N PHE A 63 3.87 6.67 -10.66
CA PHE A 63 2.86 6.71 -9.61
C PHE A 63 1.54 6.07 -10.05
N TRP A 64 1.01 6.47 -11.21
CA TRP A 64 -0.25 5.93 -11.72
C TRP A 64 -0.17 4.43 -12.00
N LEU A 65 0.93 3.94 -12.54
CA LEU A 65 1.14 2.51 -12.78
C LEU A 65 1.12 1.72 -11.47
N ARG A 66 1.87 2.16 -10.46
CA ARG A 66 1.92 1.52 -9.14
C ARG A 66 0.56 1.55 -8.45
N ALA A 67 -0.09 2.70 -8.45
CA ALA A 67 -1.42 2.87 -7.87
C ALA A 67 -2.46 1.96 -8.55
N ALA A 68 -2.43 1.89 -9.89
CA ALA A 68 -3.34 1.03 -10.65
C ALA A 68 -3.15 -0.46 -10.30
N ILE A 69 -1.91 -0.94 -10.17
CA ILE A 69 -1.62 -2.33 -9.80
C ILE A 69 -2.16 -2.63 -8.39
N ILE A 70 -1.89 -1.76 -7.42
CA ILE A 70 -2.37 -1.96 -6.05
C ILE A 70 -3.90 -1.95 -6.00
N ILE A 71 -4.52 -0.94 -6.62
CA ILE A 71 -5.99 -0.81 -6.64
C ILE A 71 -6.61 -2.03 -7.31
N ALA A 72 -6.08 -2.48 -8.44
CA ALA A 72 -6.58 -3.67 -9.14
C ALA A 72 -6.49 -4.92 -8.26
N LEU A 73 -5.34 -5.19 -7.64
CA LEU A 73 -5.15 -6.39 -6.82
C LEU A 73 -5.97 -6.34 -5.53
N VAL A 74 -6.07 -5.18 -4.90
CA VAL A 74 -6.97 -4.98 -3.75
C VAL A 74 -8.42 -5.19 -4.17
N PHE A 75 -8.84 -4.62 -5.31
CA PHE A 75 -10.17 -4.84 -5.85
C PHE A 75 -10.47 -6.32 -6.10
N PHE A 76 -9.54 -7.07 -6.71
CA PHE A 76 -9.67 -8.52 -6.88
C PHE A 76 -9.73 -9.25 -5.53
N GLY A 77 -8.93 -8.85 -4.53
CA GLY A 77 -9.01 -9.38 -3.18
C GLY A 77 -10.39 -9.14 -2.54
N TYR A 78 -11.01 -7.99 -2.80
CA TYR A 78 -12.34 -7.66 -2.34
C TYR A 78 -13.47 -8.39 -3.11
N GLN A 79 -13.24 -8.77 -4.35
CA GLN A 79 -14.18 -9.52 -5.20
C GLN A 79 -14.26 -11.02 -4.87
N THR A 80 -13.49 -11.49 -3.88
CA THR A 80 -13.48 -12.91 -3.51
C THR A 80 -14.91 -13.39 -3.26
N PRO A 81 -15.38 -14.42 -3.99
CA PRO A 81 -16.74 -14.91 -3.87
C PRO A 81 -17.04 -15.41 -2.45
N ASN A 82 -18.29 -15.29 -2.04
CA ASN A 82 -18.76 -15.83 -0.78
C ASN A 82 -18.53 -17.34 -0.77
N ILE A 83 -17.49 -17.80 -0.06
CA ILE A 83 -17.28 -19.22 0.15
C ILE A 83 -18.25 -19.65 1.25
N PRO A 84 -19.39 -20.31 0.91
CA PRO A 84 -20.46 -20.61 1.88
C PRO A 84 -19.97 -21.52 3.01
N ARG A 85 -18.93 -22.30 2.76
CA ARG A 85 -18.37 -23.28 3.71
C ARG A 85 -17.59 -22.65 4.87
N LEU A 86 -17.07 -21.42 4.71
CA LEU A 86 -16.43 -20.69 5.81
C LEU A 86 -17.44 -19.88 6.63
N ALA A 87 -18.64 -19.65 6.11
CA ALA A 87 -19.72 -18.90 6.76
C ALA A 87 -20.81 -19.80 7.38
N GLY A 88 -20.77 -21.10 7.15
CA GLY A 88 -21.82 -22.03 7.53
C GLY A 88 -21.52 -22.80 8.81
N GLY A 89 -22.16 -22.42 9.85
CA GLY A 89 -22.30 -23.14 11.13
C GLY A 89 -22.92 -22.18 12.14
N ASN A 90 -23.79 -22.70 13.01
CA ASN A 90 -24.31 -21.95 14.16
C ASN A 90 -23.13 -21.47 15.02
N ARG A 91 -22.58 -20.31 14.64
CA ARG A 91 -21.47 -19.70 15.38
C ARG A 91 -22.05 -19.15 16.68
N PHE A 92 -21.54 -19.64 17.80
CA PHE A 92 -21.82 -19.07 19.11
C PHE A 92 -21.50 -17.57 19.09
N ALA A 93 -22.24 -16.77 19.86
CA ALA A 93 -22.06 -15.31 19.93
C ALA A 93 -20.59 -14.89 20.17
N ARG A 94 -19.85 -15.71 20.93
CA ARG A 94 -18.41 -15.53 21.22
C ARG A 94 -17.54 -15.62 19.96
N GLU A 95 -17.79 -16.61 19.10
CA GLU A 95 -17.04 -16.77 17.83
C GLU A 95 -17.32 -15.62 16.86
N ARG A 96 -18.56 -15.13 16.85
CA ARG A 96 -18.96 -13.99 16.04
C ARG A 96 -18.25 -12.69 16.48
N LEU A 97 -18.11 -12.48 17.79
CA LEU A 97 -17.38 -11.31 18.32
C LEU A 97 -15.89 -11.37 17.95
N GLN A 98 -15.27 -12.56 18.06
CA GLN A 98 -13.88 -12.73 17.64
C GLN A 98 -13.69 -12.46 16.13
N ASP A 99 -14.62 -12.93 15.29
CA ASP A 99 -14.60 -12.71 13.85
C ASP A 99 -14.69 -11.21 13.51
N ILE A 100 -15.58 -10.47 14.18
CA ILE A 100 -15.73 -9.02 14.01
C ILE A 100 -14.48 -8.27 14.49
N LEU A 101 -13.95 -8.60 15.66
CA LEU A 101 -12.78 -7.92 16.23
C LEU A 101 -11.51 -8.15 15.39
N LEU A 102 -11.28 -9.41 14.97
CA LEU A 102 -10.17 -9.74 14.10
C LEU A 102 -10.34 -9.11 12.71
N GLY A 103 -11.57 -9.09 12.18
CA GLY A 103 -11.89 -8.42 10.93
C GLY A 103 -11.65 -6.91 11.00
N LEU A 104 -12.02 -6.27 12.11
CA LEU A 104 -11.74 -4.86 12.34
C LEU A 104 -10.24 -4.57 12.38
N PHE A 105 -9.48 -5.38 13.10
CA PHE A 105 -8.03 -5.22 13.20
C PHE A 105 -7.34 -5.43 11.84
N LEU A 106 -7.68 -6.51 11.13
CA LEU A 106 -7.12 -6.79 9.82
C LEU A 106 -7.57 -5.75 8.77
N GLY A 107 -8.81 -5.30 8.84
CA GLY A 107 -9.29 -4.21 7.98
C GLY A 107 -8.53 -2.91 8.22
N ALA A 108 -8.30 -2.52 9.48
CA ALA A 108 -7.47 -1.36 9.81
C ALA A 108 -6.03 -1.51 9.28
N LEU A 109 -5.45 -2.69 9.44
CA LEU A 109 -4.10 -3.00 8.93
C LEU A 109 -4.06 -2.89 7.39
N ASN A 110 -5.03 -3.46 6.69
CA ASN A 110 -5.15 -3.37 5.24
C ASN A 110 -5.30 -1.92 4.78
N GLY A 111 -6.16 -1.15 5.45
CA GLY A 111 -6.34 0.28 5.18
C GLY A 111 -5.04 1.06 5.38
N TYR A 112 -4.33 0.80 6.49
CA TYR A 112 -3.03 1.41 6.75
C TYR A 112 -2.01 1.08 5.66
N LEU A 113 -1.91 -0.18 5.26
CA LEU A 113 -0.98 -0.62 4.22
C LEU A 113 -1.33 -0.05 2.84
N VAL A 114 -2.60 -0.11 2.43
CA VAL A 114 -3.04 0.42 1.12
C VAL A 114 -2.81 1.92 1.03
N VAL A 115 -3.36 2.66 1.98
CA VAL A 115 -3.29 4.13 1.95
C VAL A 115 -1.87 4.61 2.21
N GLY A 116 -1.13 3.95 3.12
CA GLY A 116 0.27 4.24 3.38
C GLY A 116 1.17 4.01 2.17
N THR A 117 0.94 2.93 1.42
CA THR A 117 1.70 2.65 0.21
C THR A 117 1.39 3.65 -0.91
N ILE A 118 0.11 3.99 -1.11
CA ILE A 118 -0.29 5.02 -2.09
C ILE A 118 0.30 6.38 -1.69
N TRP A 119 0.26 6.72 -0.41
CA TRP A 119 0.89 7.94 0.08
C TRP A 119 2.39 7.95 -0.19
N PHE A 120 3.09 6.86 0.14
CA PHE A 120 4.52 6.74 -0.12
C PHE A 120 4.86 6.99 -1.59
N TYR A 121 4.09 6.42 -2.51
CA TYR A 121 4.28 6.65 -3.95
C TYR A 121 3.91 8.07 -4.38
N LEU A 122 2.93 8.68 -3.73
CA LEU A 122 2.54 10.07 -3.98
C LEU A 122 3.65 11.04 -3.56
N ASP A 123 4.29 10.77 -2.43
CA ASP A 123 5.43 11.55 -1.94
C ASP A 123 6.66 11.37 -2.84
N GLU A 124 6.95 10.14 -3.28
CA GLU A 124 8.01 9.86 -4.27
C GLU A 124 7.77 10.59 -5.60
N ALA A 125 6.51 10.74 -6.02
CA ALA A 125 6.11 11.49 -7.21
C ALA A 125 6.08 13.03 -7.00
N ARG A 126 6.43 13.51 -5.82
CA ARG A 126 6.45 14.94 -5.44
C ARG A 126 5.10 15.65 -5.61
N TYR A 127 4.02 14.97 -5.22
CA TYR A 127 2.66 15.53 -5.22
C TYR A 127 2.27 16.18 -6.56
N PRO A 128 2.05 15.39 -7.62
CA PRO A 128 1.69 15.93 -8.94
C PRO A 128 0.39 16.77 -8.94
N PHE A 129 -0.37 16.71 -7.83
CA PHE A 129 -1.63 17.43 -7.63
C PHE A 129 -1.50 18.53 -6.55
N ALA A 130 -0.47 19.36 -6.62
CA ALA A 130 -0.16 20.40 -5.64
C ALA A 130 -1.35 21.35 -5.29
N ASN A 131 -2.33 21.49 -6.18
CA ASN A 131 -3.50 22.34 -5.95
C ASN A 131 -4.60 21.65 -5.11
N LEU A 132 -4.60 20.32 -4.98
CA LEU A 132 -5.65 19.54 -4.31
C LEU A 132 -5.17 18.98 -2.98
N ILE A 133 -3.91 18.59 -2.89
CA ILE A 133 -3.34 17.87 -1.76
C ILE A 133 -2.11 18.64 -1.26
N SER A 134 -2.12 19.03 0.01
CA SER A 134 -0.94 19.59 0.67
C SER A 134 -0.13 18.48 1.34
N ALA A 135 1.18 18.53 1.21
CA ALA A 135 2.10 17.68 1.96
C ALA A 135 1.84 17.79 3.47
N PRO A 136 2.08 16.73 4.24
CA PRO A 136 1.93 16.78 5.68
C PRO A 136 2.86 17.84 6.28
N PRO A 137 2.44 18.53 7.36
CA PRO A 137 3.28 19.55 7.99
C PRO A 137 4.59 18.94 8.47
N ALA A 138 5.69 19.69 8.30
CA ALA A 138 6.99 19.29 8.79
C ALA A 138 6.93 19.02 10.30
N GLY A 139 7.48 17.89 10.75
CA GLY A 139 7.43 17.45 12.15
C GLY A 139 6.27 16.54 12.51
N SER A 140 5.36 16.21 11.58
CA SER A 140 4.40 15.13 11.82
C SER A 140 5.08 13.76 11.78
N GLN A 141 4.66 12.82 12.65
CA GLN A 141 5.24 11.46 12.69
C GLN A 141 5.20 10.76 11.32
N LEU A 142 4.15 11.03 10.54
CA LEU A 142 4.00 10.46 9.20
C LEU A 142 5.00 11.07 8.20
N ALA A 143 5.26 12.38 8.27
CA ALA A 143 6.28 13.03 7.45
C ALA A 143 7.69 12.49 7.78
N GLU A 144 8.01 12.32 9.06
CA GLU A 144 9.30 11.76 9.48
C GLU A 144 9.47 10.30 9.05
N THR A 145 8.42 9.49 9.16
CA THR A 145 8.47 8.08 8.74
C THR A 145 8.70 7.97 7.24
N THR A 146 8.00 8.77 6.45
CA THR A 146 8.16 8.81 4.99
C THR A 146 9.57 9.30 4.61
N ALA A 147 10.06 10.34 5.26
CA ALA A 147 11.41 10.84 5.04
C ALA A 147 12.49 9.79 5.37
N ARG A 148 12.35 9.04 6.46
CA ARG A 148 13.28 7.94 6.81
C ARG A 148 13.29 6.85 5.75
N MET A 149 12.12 6.40 5.28
CA MET A 149 12.01 5.39 4.22
C MET A 149 12.64 5.87 2.91
N MET A 150 12.46 7.13 2.55
CA MET A 150 13.08 7.71 1.37
C MET A 150 14.60 7.81 1.47
N CYS A 151 15.13 8.23 2.62
CA CYS A 151 16.57 8.25 2.86
C CYS A 151 17.18 6.85 2.74
N GLN A 152 16.51 5.83 3.28
CA GLN A 152 16.95 4.44 3.18
C GLN A 152 16.97 3.98 1.71
N LYS A 153 15.90 4.22 0.96
CA LYS A 153 15.80 3.86 -0.46
C LYS A 153 16.86 4.58 -1.33
N MET A 154 17.17 5.83 -1.02
CA MET A 154 18.26 6.57 -1.70
C MET A 154 19.63 5.98 -1.37
N ALA A 155 19.87 5.57 -0.13
CA ALA A 155 21.12 4.94 0.28
C ALA A 155 21.33 3.59 -0.45
N GLU A 156 20.28 2.77 -0.56
CA GLU A 156 20.29 1.51 -1.31
C GLU A 156 20.61 1.73 -2.80
N ARG A 157 19.92 2.67 -3.47
CA ARG A 157 20.20 3.03 -4.87
C ARG A 157 21.62 3.51 -5.09
N ASN A 158 22.14 4.30 -4.17
CA ASN A 158 23.54 4.77 -4.25
C ASN A 158 24.54 3.64 -4.05
N ALA A 159 24.25 2.68 -3.17
CA ALA A 159 25.08 1.49 -2.98
C ALA A 159 25.10 0.59 -4.22
N GLU A 160 23.93 0.34 -4.83
CA GLU A 160 23.81 -0.42 -6.07
C GLU A 160 24.56 0.26 -7.24
N SER A 161 24.42 1.58 -7.38
CA SER A 161 25.14 2.35 -8.41
C SER A 161 26.65 2.29 -8.23
N ARG A 162 27.14 2.30 -6.99
CA ARG A 162 28.56 2.12 -6.68
C ARG A 162 29.04 0.71 -7.03
N ALA A 163 28.26 -0.32 -6.66
CA ALA A 163 28.59 -1.71 -6.98
C ALA A 163 28.66 -1.95 -8.49
N GLN A 164 27.72 -1.40 -9.26
CA GLN A 164 27.70 -1.48 -10.72
C GLN A 164 28.92 -0.76 -11.36
N ARG A 165 29.36 0.36 -10.80
CA ARG A 165 30.57 1.04 -11.28
C ARG A 165 31.82 0.21 -11.05
N VAL A 166 31.92 -0.45 -9.89
CA VAL A 166 33.08 -1.31 -9.56
C VAL A 166 33.16 -2.53 -10.49
N THR A 167 32.02 -3.14 -10.81
CA THR A 167 31.96 -4.29 -11.73
C THR A 167 32.27 -3.92 -13.19
N ARG A 168 32.00 -2.66 -13.59
CA ARG A 168 32.32 -2.18 -14.96
C ARG A 168 33.80 -1.85 -15.19
N ILE A 169 34.56 -1.65 -14.13
CA ILE A 169 36.00 -1.29 -14.18
C ILE A 169 36.90 -2.52 -14.13
N ARG A 170 36.38 -3.71 -13.85
CA ARG A 170 37.04 -5.00 -13.95
C ARG A 170 36.80 -5.62 -15.31
#